data_5dc08aa61b8ce6424129d96912db8950
#
_entry.id   5dc08aa61b8ce6424129d96912db8950
#
_cell.length_a   1.000
_cell.length_b   1.000
_cell.length_c   1.000
_cell.angle_alpha   90.00
_cell.angle_beta   90.00
_cell.angle_gamma   90.00
#
_symmetry.space_group_name_H-M   'P 1'
#
loop_
_entity.id
_entity.type
_entity.pdbx_description
1 polymer ?
#
loop_
_entity_poly.entity_id
_entity_poly.type
_entity_poly.pdbx_seq_one_letter_code
_entity_poly.pdbx_strand_id
1 'polypeptide(L)'
;MVELRDVAKAFGGPSPRQIFAGLSLRVEPGEYVAVVGASGVGKSTLLNIIAGLEPVDAGDVIVAGVDCAHLDDEARTTFRRDRMGFVFQAFHVLPYLSVAANVALPLALQGLHGEAADARVHAMLDAVGLGGREASAPRELSGGELQRVAIARALVHRPSLVLADEPTGNLDLQTARQIVDLLRDTVKASGAAAVLATHSRAVAASADRVYRLAKDGLHPASAADIE
;
A
#
# COMPACT_ATOMS: atom_id res chain seq x y z
N MET A 1 13.82 -2.38 5.63
CA MET A 1 12.81 -1.34 5.43
C MET A 1 11.64 -1.48 6.40
N VAL A 2 10.96 -2.62 6.43
CA VAL A 2 9.98 -2.99 7.45
C VAL A 2 10.53 -4.15 8.27
N GLU A 3 10.40 -4.10 9.57
CA GLU A 3 10.78 -5.19 10.47
C GLU A 3 9.69 -5.37 11.53
N LEU A 4 9.03 -6.51 11.50
CA LEU A 4 8.07 -6.95 12.50
C LEU A 4 8.73 -8.08 13.31
N ARG A 5 8.69 -8.01 14.64
CA ARG A 5 9.26 -9.01 15.54
C ARG A 5 8.20 -9.50 16.50
N ASP A 6 7.87 -10.77 16.42
CA ASP A 6 6.94 -11.48 17.32
C ASP A 6 5.62 -10.74 17.55
N VAL A 7 5.09 -10.10 16.50
CA VAL A 7 3.88 -9.28 16.57
C VAL A 7 2.66 -10.15 16.83
N ALA A 8 1.85 -9.76 17.83
CA ALA A 8 0.57 -10.37 18.14
C ALA A 8 -0.56 -9.33 18.03
N LYS A 9 -1.72 -9.80 17.58
CA LYS A 9 -2.95 -9.00 17.51
C LYS A 9 -4.18 -9.83 17.76
N ALA A 10 -5.06 -9.31 18.62
CA ALA A 10 -6.40 -9.83 18.87
C ALA A 10 -7.43 -8.70 18.88
N PHE A 11 -8.67 -8.99 18.54
CA PHE A 11 -9.80 -8.08 18.65
C PHE A 11 -10.87 -8.66 19.54
N GLY A 12 -11.55 -7.78 20.30
CA GLY A 12 -12.72 -8.14 21.10
C GLY A 12 -12.48 -8.05 22.61
N GLY A 13 -13.59 -8.16 23.36
CA GLY A 13 -13.67 -8.01 24.82
C GLY A 13 -13.28 -9.31 25.59
N PRO A 14 -14.16 -9.85 26.48
CA PRO A 14 -13.83 -10.94 27.41
C PRO A 14 -13.39 -12.25 26.77
N SER A 15 -13.65 -12.45 25.47
CA SER A 15 -13.18 -13.60 24.66
C SER A 15 -12.54 -13.06 23.39
N PRO A 16 -11.29 -12.63 23.45
CA PRO A 16 -10.63 -11.98 22.31
C PRO A 16 -10.44 -12.97 21.16
N ARG A 17 -10.79 -12.52 19.94
CA ARG A 17 -10.48 -13.25 18.71
C ARG A 17 -9.04 -12.94 18.32
N GLN A 18 -8.17 -13.90 18.48
CA GLN A 18 -6.80 -13.82 17.99
C GLN A 18 -6.80 -13.75 16.46
N ILE A 19 -6.11 -12.76 15.92
CA ILE A 19 -5.89 -12.59 14.47
C ILE A 19 -4.61 -13.31 14.09
N PHE A 20 -3.50 -13.00 14.78
CA PHE A 20 -2.23 -13.70 14.66
C PHE A 20 -1.39 -13.54 15.93
N ALA A 21 -0.41 -14.43 16.11
CA ALA A 21 0.59 -14.37 17.17
C ALA A 21 1.96 -14.77 16.64
N GLY A 22 3.02 -14.16 17.20
CA GLY A 22 4.38 -14.46 16.82
C GLY A 22 4.74 -14.13 15.37
N LEU A 23 4.04 -13.15 14.77
CA LEU A 23 4.24 -12.77 13.38
C LEU A 23 5.54 -11.98 13.25
N SER A 24 6.46 -12.50 12.44
CA SER A 24 7.72 -11.83 12.11
C SER A 24 7.86 -11.69 10.60
N LEU A 25 8.30 -10.50 10.15
CA LEU A 25 8.49 -10.16 8.74
C LEU A 25 9.65 -9.17 8.62
N ARG A 26 10.51 -9.39 7.63
CA ARG A 26 11.51 -8.42 7.22
C ARG A 26 11.38 -8.13 5.74
N VAL A 27 11.26 -6.84 5.41
CA VAL A 27 11.22 -6.32 4.04
C VAL A 27 12.38 -5.35 3.85
N GLU A 28 13.20 -5.60 2.84
CA GLU A 28 14.36 -4.75 2.55
C GLU A 28 13.97 -3.52 1.70
N PRO A 29 14.80 -2.46 1.65
CA PRO A 29 14.58 -1.35 0.72
C PRO A 29 14.46 -1.86 -0.72
N GLY A 30 13.48 -1.35 -1.47
CA GLY A 30 13.23 -1.74 -2.85
C GLY A 30 12.62 -3.13 -3.05
N GLU A 31 12.33 -3.86 -1.98
CA GLU A 31 11.70 -5.18 -2.07
C GLU A 31 10.18 -5.06 -2.22
N TYR A 32 9.60 -5.90 -3.08
CA TYR A 32 8.17 -5.97 -3.39
C TYR A 32 7.61 -7.30 -2.88
N VAL A 33 6.91 -7.26 -1.73
CA VAL A 33 6.47 -8.46 -0.99
C VAL A 33 4.96 -8.60 -1.05
N ALA A 34 4.47 -9.80 -1.38
CA ALA A 34 3.05 -10.12 -1.32
C ALA A 34 2.72 -10.95 -0.09
N VAL A 35 1.65 -10.58 0.60
CA VAL A 35 1.03 -11.34 1.69
C VAL A 35 -0.31 -11.87 1.20
N VAL A 36 -0.40 -13.20 1.11
CA VAL A 36 -1.59 -13.91 0.63
C VAL A 36 -2.30 -14.63 1.78
N GLY A 37 -3.55 -15.00 1.57
CA GLY A 37 -4.32 -15.74 2.56
C GLY A 37 -5.83 -15.55 2.36
N ALA A 38 -6.62 -16.37 3.05
CA ALA A 38 -8.07 -16.35 2.97
C ALA A 38 -8.66 -14.97 3.33
N SER A 39 -9.88 -14.70 2.88
CA SER A 39 -10.60 -13.50 3.29
C SER A 39 -10.80 -13.50 4.82
N GLY A 40 -10.59 -12.34 5.45
CA GLY A 40 -10.75 -12.17 6.90
C GLY A 40 -9.64 -12.80 7.77
N VAL A 41 -8.52 -13.28 7.19
CA VAL A 41 -7.39 -13.83 7.96
C VAL A 41 -6.56 -12.77 8.68
N GLY A 42 -6.72 -11.47 8.32
CA GLY A 42 -5.99 -10.35 8.96
C GLY A 42 -5.01 -9.62 8.06
N LYS A 43 -5.05 -9.80 6.72
CA LYS A 43 -4.14 -9.12 5.79
C LYS A 43 -4.20 -7.59 5.90
N SER A 44 -5.40 -7.02 5.86
CA SER A 44 -5.60 -5.57 6.01
C SER A 44 -5.20 -5.10 7.42
N THR A 45 -5.42 -5.93 8.47
CA THR A 45 -4.95 -5.66 9.83
C THR A 45 -3.43 -5.56 9.87
N LEU A 46 -2.72 -6.47 9.19
CA LEU A 46 -1.26 -6.42 9.09
C LEU A 46 -0.79 -5.14 8.41
N LEU A 47 -1.41 -4.75 7.28
CA LEU A 47 -1.07 -3.47 6.63
C LEU A 47 -1.34 -2.27 7.54
N ASN A 48 -2.46 -2.26 8.28
CA ASN A 48 -2.79 -1.20 9.22
C ASN A 48 -1.80 -1.12 10.40
N ILE A 49 -1.29 -2.26 10.88
CA ILE A 49 -0.24 -2.32 11.89
C ILE A 49 1.06 -1.71 11.33
N ILE A 50 1.50 -2.10 10.14
CA ILE A 50 2.70 -1.53 9.50
C ILE A 50 2.53 -0.02 9.29
N ALA A 51 1.31 0.44 8.97
CA ALA A 51 0.97 1.85 8.82
C ALA A 51 0.89 2.62 10.14
N GLY A 52 0.94 1.94 11.29
CA GLY A 52 0.69 2.54 12.61
C GLY A 52 -0.76 3.04 12.78
N LEU A 53 -1.72 2.49 12.01
CA LEU A 53 -3.16 2.77 12.14
C LEU A 53 -3.83 1.85 13.15
N GLU A 54 -3.25 0.68 13.39
CA GLU A 54 -3.73 -0.31 14.34
C GLU A 54 -2.59 -0.64 15.34
N PRO A 55 -2.81 -0.51 16.65
CA PRO A 55 -1.80 -0.89 17.64
C PRO A 55 -1.62 -2.41 17.70
N VAL A 56 -0.43 -2.84 18.08
CA VAL A 56 -0.12 -4.25 18.39
C VAL A 56 -0.40 -4.54 19.86
N ASP A 57 -0.69 -5.80 20.17
CA ASP A 57 -0.85 -6.25 21.55
C ASP A 57 0.49 -6.73 22.14
N ALA A 58 1.42 -7.16 21.27
CA ALA A 58 2.80 -7.52 21.62
C ALA A 58 3.70 -7.46 20.40
N GLY A 59 5.03 -7.40 20.63
CA GLY A 59 6.05 -7.35 19.58
C GLY A 59 6.39 -5.95 19.12
N ASP A 60 7.35 -5.85 18.20
CA ASP A 60 7.88 -4.57 17.69
C ASP A 60 7.49 -4.34 16.23
N VAL A 61 7.25 -3.09 15.88
CA VAL A 61 6.93 -2.63 14.51
C VAL A 61 7.88 -1.51 14.12
N ILE A 62 8.92 -1.85 13.38
CA ILE A 62 9.95 -0.90 12.96
C ILE A 62 9.79 -0.66 11.45
N VAL A 63 9.58 0.60 11.06
CA VAL A 63 9.47 1.02 9.65
C VAL A 63 10.49 2.12 9.37
N ALA A 64 11.31 1.96 8.35
CA ALA A 64 12.39 2.89 8.01
C ALA A 64 13.30 3.23 9.21
N GLY A 65 13.53 2.26 10.11
CA GLY A 65 14.34 2.44 11.33
C GLY A 65 13.62 3.16 12.48
N VAL A 66 12.33 3.48 12.32
CA VAL A 66 11.51 4.13 13.35
C VAL A 66 10.57 3.10 13.96
N ASP A 67 10.56 3.01 15.28
CA ASP A 67 9.57 2.21 16.02
C ASP A 67 8.24 2.95 16.08
N CYS A 68 7.30 2.50 15.25
CA CYS A 68 5.99 3.14 15.10
C CYS A 68 5.08 2.96 16.33
N ALA A 69 5.35 1.98 17.19
CA ALA A 69 4.55 1.75 18.39
C ALA A 69 4.76 2.83 19.45
N HIS A 70 5.96 3.43 19.49
CA HIS A 70 6.34 4.45 20.47
C HIS A 70 6.13 5.89 20.01
N LEU A 71 5.64 6.11 18.77
CA LEU A 71 5.28 7.44 18.29
C LEU A 71 3.94 7.89 18.90
N ASP A 72 3.84 9.17 19.26
CA ASP A 72 2.54 9.79 19.52
C ASP A 72 1.72 9.94 18.22
N ASP A 73 0.47 10.35 18.34
CA ASP A 73 -0.46 10.39 17.19
C ASP A 73 -0.04 11.41 16.13
N GLU A 74 0.55 12.54 16.53
CA GLU A 74 1.02 13.58 15.61
C GLU A 74 2.27 13.12 14.85
N ALA A 75 3.26 12.58 15.56
CA ALA A 75 4.47 12.03 14.95
C ALA A 75 4.14 10.84 14.02
N ARG A 76 3.21 9.97 14.42
CA ARG A 76 2.74 8.84 13.61
C ARG A 76 2.03 9.31 12.34
N THR A 77 1.20 10.35 12.44
CA THR A 77 0.52 10.94 11.28
C THR A 77 1.51 11.60 10.32
N THR A 78 2.47 12.35 10.84
CA THR A 78 3.56 12.93 10.06
C THR A 78 4.41 11.87 9.38
N PHE A 79 4.75 10.80 10.10
CA PHE A 79 5.52 9.68 9.54
C PHE A 79 4.78 9.00 8.38
N ARG A 80 3.47 8.71 8.53
CA ARG A 80 2.64 8.16 7.44
C ARG A 80 2.62 9.10 6.23
N ARG A 81 2.34 10.38 6.45
CA ARG A 81 2.28 11.40 5.39
C ARG A 81 3.57 11.47 4.58
N ASP A 82 4.72 11.38 5.25
CA ASP A 82 6.01 11.64 4.61
C ASP A 82 6.67 10.38 4.04
N ARG A 83 6.36 9.21 4.58
CA ARG A 83 7.09 7.97 4.30
C ARG A 83 6.27 6.87 3.64
N MET A 84 4.93 6.98 3.64
CA MET A 84 4.07 5.89 3.17
C MET A 84 3.15 6.32 2.04
N GLY A 85 3.01 5.44 1.05
CA GLY A 85 2.01 5.52 0.00
C GLY A 85 0.98 4.41 0.18
N PHE A 86 -0.28 4.68 -0.13
CA PHE A 86 -1.38 3.73 0.04
C PHE A 86 -2.13 3.51 -1.26
N VAL A 87 -2.35 2.24 -1.62
CA VAL A 87 -3.17 1.81 -2.76
C VAL A 87 -4.25 0.88 -2.23
N PHE A 88 -5.52 1.19 -2.49
CA PHE A 88 -6.67 0.42 -1.99
C PHE A 88 -7.51 -0.15 -3.13
N GLN A 89 -8.27 -1.20 -2.84
CA GLN A 89 -9.22 -1.81 -3.75
C GLN A 89 -10.29 -0.82 -4.24
N ALA A 90 -10.79 0.04 -3.36
CA ALA A 90 -11.85 1.01 -3.67
C ALA A 90 -11.34 2.33 -4.26
N PHE A 91 -10.09 2.38 -4.75
CA PHE A 91 -9.40 3.55 -5.32
C PHE A 91 -9.27 4.74 -4.36
N HIS A 92 -10.30 5.07 -3.60
CA HIS A 92 -10.42 6.24 -2.70
C HIS A 92 -10.05 7.56 -3.37
N VAL A 93 -10.38 7.70 -4.66
CA VAL A 93 -10.22 8.95 -5.41
C VAL A 93 -11.31 9.90 -4.98
N LEU A 94 -10.95 11.15 -4.67
CA LEU A 94 -11.90 12.17 -4.23
C LEU A 94 -12.69 12.70 -5.43
N PRO A 95 -14.03 12.52 -5.46
CA PRO A 95 -14.84 12.79 -6.64
C PRO A 95 -14.96 14.28 -6.99
N TYR A 96 -14.66 15.16 -6.04
CA TYR A 96 -14.76 16.62 -6.17
C TYR A 96 -13.47 17.28 -6.67
N LEU A 97 -12.39 16.52 -6.77
CA LEU A 97 -11.09 16.99 -7.24
C LEU A 97 -10.83 16.44 -8.64
N SER A 98 -10.12 17.22 -9.46
CA SER A 98 -9.58 16.71 -10.72
C SER A 98 -8.57 15.59 -10.51
N VAL A 99 -8.18 14.90 -11.59
CA VAL A 99 -7.12 13.88 -11.56
C VAL A 99 -5.83 14.46 -11.00
N ALA A 100 -5.35 15.60 -11.52
CA ALA A 100 -4.14 16.24 -11.03
C ALA A 100 -4.25 16.64 -9.55
N ALA A 101 -5.38 17.20 -9.13
CA ALA A 101 -5.59 17.59 -7.74
C ALA A 101 -5.63 16.39 -6.78
N ASN A 102 -6.18 15.24 -7.20
CA ASN A 102 -6.11 14.00 -6.44
C ASN A 102 -4.66 13.52 -6.25
N VAL A 103 -3.86 13.55 -7.31
CA VAL A 103 -2.45 13.13 -7.27
C VAL A 103 -1.62 14.13 -6.45
N ALA A 104 -1.93 15.42 -6.48
CA ALA A 104 -1.22 16.47 -5.73
C ALA A 104 -1.43 16.43 -4.21
N LEU A 105 -2.48 15.75 -3.71
CA LEU A 105 -2.84 15.74 -2.28
C LEU A 105 -1.67 15.45 -1.33
N PRO A 106 -0.85 14.40 -1.53
CA PRO A 106 0.27 14.13 -0.62
C PRO A 106 1.30 15.25 -0.62
N LEU A 107 1.55 15.88 -1.77
CA LEU A 107 2.47 17.02 -1.87
C LEU A 107 1.94 18.23 -1.10
N ALA A 108 0.65 18.53 -1.26
CA ALA A 108 0.00 19.61 -0.54
C ALA A 108 0.05 19.39 0.99
N LEU A 109 -0.16 18.16 1.46
CA LEU A 109 -0.04 17.79 2.88
C LEU A 109 1.40 17.95 3.41
N GLN A 110 2.41 17.84 2.54
CA GLN A 110 3.82 18.11 2.86
C GLN A 110 4.20 19.59 2.72
N GLY A 111 3.24 20.46 2.35
CA GLY A 111 3.49 21.88 2.12
C GLY A 111 4.16 22.20 0.78
N LEU A 112 4.25 21.25 -0.15
CA LEU A 112 4.80 21.47 -1.48
C LEU A 112 3.70 21.93 -2.44
N HIS A 113 3.86 23.11 -3.00
CA HIS A 113 2.90 23.77 -3.89
C HIS A 113 3.60 24.42 -5.10
N GLY A 114 2.79 24.89 -6.08
CA GLY A 114 3.26 25.63 -7.26
C GLY A 114 4.02 24.76 -8.26
N GLU A 115 4.84 25.37 -9.09
CA GLU A 115 5.50 24.73 -10.25
C GLU A 115 6.23 23.43 -9.92
N ALA A 116 6.87 23.35 -8.75
CA ALA A 116 7.58 22.14 -8.34
C ALA A 116 6.64 20.95 -8.02
N ALA A 117 5.47 21.22 -7.46
CA ALA A 117 4.43 20.21 -7.24
C ALA A 117 3.80 19.82 -8.58
N ASP A 118 3.45 20.80 -9.42
CA ASP A 118 2.82 20.57 -10.71
C ASP A 118 3.73 19.73 -11.62
N ALA A 119 5.02 20.01 -11.68
CA ALA A 119 5.98 19.21 -12.44
C ALA A 119 6.04 17.76 -11.97
N ARG A 120 5.97 17.50 -10.64
CA ARG A 120 5.93 16.14 -10.10
C ARG A 120 4.63 15.43 -10.45
N VAL A 121 3.50 16.14 -10.39
CA VAL A 121 2.18 15.59 -10.73
C VAL A 121 2.15 15.19 -12.21
N HIS A 122 2.59 16.09 -13.12
CA HIS A 122 2.66 15.80 -14.55
C HIS A 122 3.54 14.58 -14.85
N ALA A 123 4.78 14.57 -14.33
CA ALA A 123 5.68 13.43 -14.53
C ALA A 123 5.11 12.11 -14.01
N MET A 124 4.38 12.14 -12.89
CA MET A 124 3.76 10.95 -12.32
C MET A 124 2.55 10.50 -13.14
N LEU A 125 1.72 11.43 -13.64
CA LEU A 125 0.60 11.10 -14.51
C LEU A 125 1.08 10.51 -15.85
N ASP A 126 2.16 11.04 -16.43
CA ASP A 126 2.79 10.44 -17.61
C ASP A 126 3.30 9.02 -17.32
N ALA A 127 3.97 8.82 -16.18
CA ALA A 127 4.50 7.51 -15.79
C ALA A 127 3.41 6.44 -15.62
N VAL A 128 2.19 6.83 -15.19
CA VAL A 128 1.06 5.89 -15.08
C VAL A 128 0.17 5.86 -16.34
N GLY A 129 0.55 6.57 -17.41
CA GLY A 129 -0.17 6.60 -18.70
C GLY A 129 -1.48 7.40 -18.64
N LEU A 130 -1.50 8.46 -17.85
CA LEU A 130 -2.62 9.41 -17.72
C LEU A 130 -2.25 10.84 -18.15
N GLY A 131 -1.14 11.02 -18.90
CA GLY A 131 -0.78 12.33 -19.50
C GLY A 131 -1.94 12.86 -20.35
N GLY A 132 -2.25 14.16 -20.20
CA GLY A 132 -3.39 14.82 -20.85
C GLY A 132 -4.74 14.62 -20.17
N ARG A 133 -4.79 13.92 -19.01
CA ARG A 133 -6.02 13.70 -18.21
C ARG A 133 -6.06 14.53 -16.93
N GLU A 134 -5.17 15.47 -16.75
CA GLU A 134 -4.97 16.27 -15.52
C GLU A 134 -6.24 16.97 -15.05
N ALA A 135 -6.98 17.57 -16.00
CA ALA A 135 -8.21 18.31 -15.73
C ALA A 135 -9.46 17.44 -15.64
N SER A 136 -9.37 16.14 -16.01
CA SER A 136 -10.53 15.24 -16.00
C SER A 136 -11.09 15.08 -14.58
N ALA A 137 -12.43 14.92 -14.50
CA ALA A 137 -13.08 14.54 -13.26
C ALA A 137 -13.05 12.99 -13.08
N PRO A 138 -12.95 12.47 -11.85
CA PRO A 138 -12.92 11.02 -11.60
C PRO A 138 -14.08 10.24 -12.25
N ARG A 139 -15.27 10.83 -12.36
CA ARG A 139 -16.44 10.21 -13.00
C ARG A 139 -16.29 9.95 -14.50
N GLU A 140 -15.28 10.56 -15.13
CA GLU A 140 -14.97 10.41 -16.56
C GLU A 140 -13.96 9.28 -16.81
N LEU A 141 -13.46 8.64 -15.76
CA LEU A 141 -12.44 7.62 -15.81
C LEU A 141 -13.05 6.22 -15.64
N SER A 142 -12.46 5.25 -16.37
CA SER A 142 -12.68 3.82 -16.13
C SER A 142 -12.09 3.37 -14.79
N GLY A 143 -12.47 2.18 -14.30
CA GLY A 143 -11.91 1.62 -13.07
C GLY A 143 -10.39 1.46 -13.12
N GLY A 144 -9.84 1.05 -14.27
CA GLY A 144 -8.38 0.95 -14.47
C GLY A 144 -7.68 2.32 -14.43
N GLU A 145 -8.28 3.36 -15.02
CA GLU A 145 -7.74 4.73 -14.95
C GLU A 145 -7.83 5.28 -13.51
N LEU A 146 -8.93 5.01 -12.77
CA LEU A 146 -9.04 5.38 -11.36
C LEU A 146 -7.95 4.72 -10.50
N GLN A 147 -7.62 3.45 -10.78
CA GLN A 147 -6.53 2.77 -10.09
C GLN A 147 -5.15 3.36 -10.44
N ARG A 148 -4.93 3.79 -11.69
CA ARG A 148 -3.72 4.52 -12.09
C ARG A 148 -3.61 5.85 -11.34
N VAL A 149 -4.71 6.58 -11.14
CA VAL A 149 -4.74 7.79 -10.29
C VAL A 149 -4.35 7.46 -8.84
N ALA A 150 -4.89 6.37 -8.28
CA ALA A 150 -4.57 5.95 -6.92
C ALA A 150 -3.08 5.57 -6.77
N ILE A 151 -2.48 4.88 -7.77
CA ILE A 151 -1.06 4.55 -7.81
C ILE A 151 -0.21 5.83 -7.92
N ALA A 152 -0.56 6.74 -8.81
CA ALA A 152 0.12 8.02 -8.97
C ALA A 152 0.13 8.82 -7.66
N ARG A 153 -1.03 8.93 -7.02
CA ARG A 153 -1.17 9.59 -5.71
C ARG A 153 -0.30 8.94 -4.65
N ALA A 154 -0.26 7.61 -4.63
CA ALA A 154 0.54 6.88 -3.64
C ALA A 154 2.05 7.10 -3.77
N LEU A 155 2.55 7.49 -4.97
CA LEU A 155 3.98 7.55 -5.27
C LEU A 155 4.52 8.96 -5.53
N VAL A 156 3.68 9.96 -5.80
CA VAL A 156 4.08 11.32 -6.21
C VAL A 156 4.98 12.02 -5.20
N HIS A 157 4.81 11.75 -3.91
CA HIS A 157 5.60 12.33 -2.82
C HIS A 157 6.87 11.52 -2.49
N ARG A 158 7.17 10.46 -3.30
CA ARG A 158 8.35 9.58 -3.17
C ARG A 158 8.42 8.91 -1.79
N PRO A 159 7.40 8.14 -1.41
CA PRO A 159 7.42 7.41 -0.15
C PRO A 159 8.55 6.37 -0.15
N SER A 160 9.00 5.99 1.03
CA SER A 160 9.94 4.88 1.19
C SER A 160 9.23 3.51 1.26
N LEU A 161 7.93 3.49 1.57
CA LEU A 161 7.11 2.29 1.67
C LEU A 161 5.76 2.48 0.98
N VAL A 162 5.35 1.51 0.18
CA VAL A 162 4.01 1.42 -0.39
C VAL A 162 3.26 0.25 0.25
N LEU A 163 2.05 0.54 0.74
CA LEU A 163 1.12 -0.46 1.26
C LEU A 163 -0.06 -0.58 0.31
N ALA A 164 -0.32 -1.79 -0.19
CA ALA A 164 -1.40 -2.02 -1.13
C ALA A 164 -2.35 -3.12 -0.61
N ASP A 165 -3.63 -2.78 -0.47
CA ASP A 165 -4.68 -3.72 -0.05
C ASP A 165 -5.58 -4.03 -1.23
N GLU A 166 -5.50 -5.27 -1.73
CA GLU A 166 -6.24 -5.80 -2.89
C GLU A 166 -6.25 -4.85 -4.10
N PRO A 167 -5.08 -4.41 -4.61
CA PRO A 167 -4.99 -3.30 -5.57
C PRO A 167 -5.66 -3.56 -6.92
N THR A 168 -6.15 -4.77 -7.17
CA THR A 168 -6.82 -5.16 -8.42
C THR A 168 -8.21 -5.78 -8.21
N GLY A 169 -8.72 -5.79 -6.98
CA GLY A 169 -9.93 -6.54 -6.62
C GLY A 169 -11.22 -6.04 -7.31
N ASN A 170 -11.24 -4.81 -7.83
CA ASN A 170 -12.42 -4.22 -8.52
C ASN A 170 -12.22 -4.13 -10.04
N LEU A 171 -11.25 -4.84 -10.62
CA LEU A 171 -10.89 -4.76 -12.04
C LEU A 171 -11.15 -6.09 -12.75
N ASP A 172 -11.44 -6.03 -14.04
CA ASP A 172 -11.43 -7.21 -14.88
C ASP A 172 -10.01 -7.79 -15.03
N LEU A 173 -9.91 -9.05 -15.43
CA LEU A 173 -8.64 -9.80 -15.48
C LEU A 173 -7.57 -9.16 -16.38
N GLN A 174 -7.96 -8.55 -17.51
CA GLN A 174 -7.02 -7.94 -18.43
C GLN A 174 -6.47 -6.63 -17.84
N THR A 175 -7.35 -5.76 -17.35
CA THR A 175 -6.99 -4.52 -16.69
C THR A 175 -6.18 -4.79 -15.42
N ALA A 176 -6.56 -5.81 -14.63
CA ALA A 176 -5.83 -6.19 -13.43
C ALA A 176 -4.36 -6.52 -13.71
N ARG A 177 -4.05 -7.26 -14.77
CA ARG A 177 -2.65 -7.57 -15.17
C ARG A 177 -1.86 -6.30 -15.48
N GLN A 178 -2.43 -5.39 -16.27
CA GLN A 178 -1.78 -4.13 -16.62
C GLN A 178 -1.52 -3.27 -15.37
N ILE A 179 -2.44 -3.26 -14.41
CA ILE A 179 -2.28 -2.52 -13.16
C ILE A 179 -1.22 -3.15 -12.25
N VAL A 180 -1.13 -4.49 -12.21
CA VAL A 180 -0.07 -5.20 -11.47
C VAL A 180 1.31 -4.83 -12.00
N ASP A 181 1.50 -4.92 -13.32
CA ASP A 181 2.77 -4.60 -13.97
C ASP A 181 3.14 -3.12 -13.73
N LEU A 182 2.17 -2.21 -13.95
CA LEU A 182 2.37 -0.78 -13.71
C LEU A 182 2.76 -0.48 -12.25
N LEU A 183 2.04 -1.05 -11.28
CA LEU A 183 2.31 -0.83 -9.85
C LEU A 183 3.72 -1.31 -9.50
N ARG A 184 4.07 -2.54 -9.93
CA ARG A 184 5.40 -3.09 -9.70
C ARG A 184 6.50 -2.21 -10.30
N ASP A 185 6.38 -1.88 -11.59
CA ASP A 185 7.41 -1.13 -12.31
C ASP A 185 7.57 0.28 -11.73
N THR A 186 6.47 0.95 -11.38
CA THR A 186 6.51 2.29 -10.78
C THR A 186 7.11 2.26 -9.37
N VAL A 187 6.77 1.27 -8.54
CA VAL A 187 7.35 1.07 -7.21
C VAL A 187 8.85 0.80 -7.32
N LYS A 188 9.26 -0.13 -8.20
CA LYS A 188 10.67 -0.45 -8.42
C LYS A 188 11.47 0.74 -8.93
N ALA A 189 10.93 1.51 -9.87
CA ALA A 189 11.57 2.72 -10.38
C ALA A 189 11.73 3.81 -9.31
N SER A 190 10.81 3.88 -8.33
CA SER A 190 10.89 4.83 -7.22
C SER A 190 11.91 4.44 -6.15
N GLY A 191 12.38 3.18 -6.11
CA GLY A 191 13.21 2.60 -5.06
C GLY A 191 12.49 2.33 -3.74
N ALA A 192 11.16 2.50 -3.69
CA ALA A 192 10.36 2.19 -2.51
C ALA A 192 10.29 0.68 -2.27
N ALA A 193 10.16 0.29 -1.00
CA ALA A 193 9.69 -1.06 -0.67
C ALA A 193 8.17 -1.12 -0.79
N ALA A 194 7.61 -2.33 -1.02
CA ALA A 194 6.16 -2.50 -1.00
C ALA A 194 5.73 -3.76 -0.25
N VAL A 195 4.59 -3.66 0.44
CA VAL A 195 3.88 -4.80 1.03
C VAL A 195 2.45 -4.81 0.51
N LEU A 196 2.09 -5.89 -0.18
CA LEU A 196 0.78 -6.05 -0.80
C LEU A 196 -0.01 -7.15 -0.11
N ALA A 197 -1.22 -6.85 0.31
CA ALA A 197 -2.19 -7.86 0.73
C ALA A 197 -3.06 -8.25 -0.47
N THR A 198 -3.15 -9.54 -0.79
CA THR A 198 -3.92 -9.98 -1.95
C THR A 198 -4.38 -11.44 -1.87
N HIS A 199 -5.42 -11.75 -2.62
CA HIS A 199 -5.79 -13.12 -3.00
C HIS A 199 -5.56 -13.39 -4.51
N SER A 200 -5.01 -12.44 -5.25
CA SER A 200 -4.75 -12.55 -6.68
C SER A 200 -3.43 -13.25 -6.97
N ARG A 201 -3.48 -14.36 -7.74
CA ARG A 201 -2.28 -15.04 -8.26
C ARG A 201 -1.37 -14.10 -9.06
N ALA A 202 -1.97 -13.22 -9.87
CA ALA A 202 -1.20 -12.31 -10.71
C ALA A 202 -0.38 -11.33 -9.86
N VAL A 203 -0.98 -10.76 -8.81
CA VAL A 203 -0.30 -9.86 -7.86
C VAL A 203 0.82 -10.62 -7.13
N ALA A 204 0.55 -11.82 -6.62
CA ALA A 204 1.54 -12.62 -5.91
C ALA A 204 2.69 -13.05 -6.83
N ALA A 205 2.41 -13.41 -8.08
CA ALA A 205 3.43 -13.79 -9.07
C ALA A 205 4.37 -12.64 -9.48
N SER A 206 3.94 -11.40 -9.29
CA SER A 206 4.76 -10.20 -9.56
C SER A 206 5.71 -9.85 -8.41
N ALA A 207 5.54 -10.46 -7.23
CA ALA A 207 6.32 -10.15 -6.04
C ALA A 207 7.69 -10.84 -6.04
N ASP A 208 8.67 -10.20 -5.37
CA ASP A 208 10.00 -10.79 -5.14
C ASP A 208 9.90 -11.93 -4.12
N ARG A 209 9.02 -11.79 -3.13
CA ARG A 209 8.73 -12.80 -2.10
C ARG A 209 7.24 -12.84 -1.80
N VAL A 210 6.75 -14.04 -1.54
CA VAL A 210 5.35 -14.28 -1.18
C VAL A 210 5.29 -14.95 0.19
N TYR A 211 4.39 -14.48 1.03
CA TYR A 211 4.08 -15.06 2.33
C TYR A 211 2.59 -15.38 2.43
N ARG A 212 2.29 -16.52 3.04
CA ARG A 212 0.92 -16.85 3.46
C ARG A 212 0.73 -16.42 4.90
N LEU A 213 -0.28 -15.58 5.14
CA LEU A 213 -0.70 -15.22 6.49
C LEU A 213 -1.63 -16.31 7.04
N ALA A 214 -1.29 -16.80 8.23
CA ALA A 214 -2.08 -17.72 9.02
C ALA A 214 -2.17 -17.23 10.48
N LYS A 215 -2.96 -17.92 11.32
CA LYS A 215 -3.13 -17.53 12.73
C LYS A 215 -1.85 -17.63 13.55
N ASP A 216 -0.96 -18.51 13.16
CA ASP A 216 0.33 -18.78 13.79
C ASP A 216 1.50 -17.98 13.16
N GLY A 217 1.20 -17.05 12.23
CA GLY A 217 2.18 -16.15 11.66
C GLY A 217 2.23 -16.14 10.15
N LEU A 218 3.39 -15.72 9.60
CA LEU A 218 3.69 -15.67 8.19
C LEU A 218 4.58 -16.84 7.77
N HIS A 219 4.16 -17.56 6.74
CA HIS A 219 4.89 -18.67 6.17
C HIS A 219 5.32 -18.37 4.74
N PRO A 220 6.56 -18.69 4.32
CA PRO A 220 6.96 -18.61 2.92
C PRO A 220 5.96 -19.36 2.03
N ALA A 221 5.61 -18.75 0.91
CA ALA A 221 4.64 -19.30 -0.04
C ALA A 221 5.04 -18.96 -1.47
N SER A 222 4.30 -19.50 -2.42
CA SER A 222 4.43 -19.16 -3.84
C SER A 222 3.08 -18.70 -4.42
N ALA A 223 3.10 -18.07 -5.58
CA ALA A 223 1.87 -17.73 -6.28
C ALA A 223 1.04 -18.96 -6.67
N ALA A 224 1.65 -20.15 -6.76
CA ALA A 224 0.95 -21.41 -7.03
C ALA A 224 0.10 -21.90 -5.87
N ASP A 225 0.40 -21.44 -4.64
CA ASP A 225 -0.29 -21.82 -3.41
C ASP A 225 -1.60 -21.02 -3.16
N ILE A 226 -1.98 -20.15 -4.10
CA ILE A 226 -3.21 -19.34 -4.02
C ILE A 226 -4.32 -20.09 -4.74
N GLU A 227 -5.42 -20.36 -4.03
CA GLU A 227 -6.63 -21.01 -4.57
C GLU A 227 -7.43 -20.08 -5.50
#